data_191b45d8722c589e54e8f747b39ea3dc
#
_entry.id   191b45d8722c589e54e8f747b39ea3dc
#
_cell.length_a   1.000
_cell.length_b   1.000
_cell.length_c   1.000
_cell.angle_alpha   90.00
_cell.angle_beta   90.00
_cell.angle_gamma   90.00
#
_symmetry.space_group_name_H-M   'P 1'
#
loop_
_entity.id
_entity.type
_entity.pdbx_description
1 polymer ?
#
loop_
_entity_poly.entity_id
_entity_poly.type
_entity_poly.pdbx_seq_one_letter_code
_entity_poly.pdbx_strand_id
1 'polypeptide(L)'
;GWLDEAAQSSPVKSLAIHPLPLESNQSNNSTQAAIHTRTFEKHAVLLIDNLDSFTYNIAHSICGLGHHVNIVSGRGMLESSAQQLIDDLQPSHIILGPGPGWPQDSQLTMDFASLSLTGQTPPLLGICLGHQAIGLASGFKLVPSPIGPVHGTPVKCIHNQKGLFNDMDEVSMTRYNSLTLLTADLLAHPIIVVDATDDTKSLVLGLHSNQAPVFGVQFHPESVGSPSGLKILSNFLEY
;
A
#
# COMPACT_ATOMS: atom_id res chain seq x y z
N GLY A 1 -34.33 -8.85 -25.93
CA GLY A 1 -34.45 -9.67 -24.77
C GLY A 1 -33.15 -10.41 -24.42
N TRP A 2 -32.04 -9.72 -24.13
CA TRP A 2 -30.77 -10.29 -23.58
C TRP A 2 -29.95 -9.18 -22.97
N LEU A 3 -30.49 -8.42 -22.04
CA LEU A 3 -29.75 -7.43 -21.24
C LEU A 3 -30.57 -7.12 -19.98
N ASP A 4 -30.66 -8.07 -19.04
CA ASP A 4 -31.17 -7.79 -17.69
C ASP A 4 -30.92 -9.01 -16.76
N GLU A 5 -29.68 -9.39 -16.58
CA GLU A 5 -29.24 -10.24 -15.47
C GLU A 5 -27.75 -10.02 -15.28
N ALA A 6 -27.40 -9.29 -14.27
CA ALA A 6 -26.19 -9.43 -13.47
C ALA A 6 -25.69 -8.08 -12.93
N ALA A 7 -26.42 -7.54 -12.01
CA ALA A 7 -25.82 -6.62 -11.03
C ALA A 7 -26.24 -7.08 -9.63
N GLN A 8 -25.96 -8.33 -9.30
CA GLN A 8 -25.88 -8.72 -7.89
C GLN A 8 -24.46 -8.41 -7.46
N SER A 9 -24.27 -7.22 -6.90
CA SER A 9 -23.06 -6.81 -6.23
C SER A 9 -22.77 -7.78 -5.08
N SER A 10 -21.74 -8.59 -5.23
CA SER A 10 -21.20 -9.36 -4.11
C SER A 10 -20.76 -8.39 -3.03
N PRO A 11 -21.08 -8.62 -1.76
CA PRO A 11 -20.65 -7.74 -0.68
C PRO A 11 -19.12 -7.67 -0.65
N VAL A 12 -18.62 -6.48 -0.35
CA VAL A 12 -17.17 -6.20 -0.19
C VAL A 12 -16.55 -7.24 0.73
N LYS A 13 -15.63 -8.04 0.19
CA LYS A 13 -14.96 -9.09 0.98
C LYS A 13 -13.88 -8.44 1.82
N SER A 14 -14.14 -8.24 3.10
CA SER A 14 -13.15 -7.91 4.10
C SER A 14 -12.52 -9.19 4.65
N LEU A 15 -11.21 -9.20 4.87
CA LEU A 15 -10.45 -10.33 5.39
C LEU A 15 -9.50 -9.85 6.48
N ALA A 16 -9.60 -10.44 7.69
CA ALA A 16 -8.58 -10.33 8.71
C ALA A 16 -7.55 -11.47 8.51
N ILE A 17 -6.27 -11.14 8.47
CA ILE A 17 -5.17 -12.10 8.38
C ILE A 17 -4.33 -11.97 9.65
N HIS A 18 -4.11 -13.09 10.31
CA HIS A 18 -3.34 -13.16 11.56
C HIS A 18 -1.99 -13.84 11.31
N PRO A 19 -0.92 -13.44 12.03
CA PRO A 19 0.32 -14.20 12.02
C PRO A 19 0.07 -15.64 12.47
N LEU A 20 0.76 -16.60 11.84
CA LEU A 20 0.71 -17.99 12.27
C LEU A 20 1.30 -18.09 13.69
N PRO A 21 0.64 -18.79 14.63
CA PRO A 21 1.25 -19.04 15.94
C PRO A 21 2.55 -19.81 15.76
N LEU A 22 3.62 -19.37 16.41
CA LEU A 22 4.84 -20.15 16.55
C LEU A 22 4.46 -21.47 17.23
N GLU A 23 4.66 -22.59 16.53
CA GLU A 23 4.24 -23.92 16.98
C GLU A 23 4.79 -24.24 18.37
N SER A 24 3.88 -24.29 19.36
CA SER A 24 4.07 -25.14 20.52
C SER A 24 3.36 -26.48 20.22
N ASN A 25 4.15 -27.54 20.00
CA ASN A 25 3.65 -28.90 19.83
C ASN A 25 2.68 -29.29 20.94
N GLN A 26 1.39 -29.37 20.62
CA GLN A 26 0.46 -30.26 21.31
C GLN A 26 -0.66 -30.70 20.35
N SER A 27 -0.63 -32.00 20.07
CA SER A 27 -1.66 -32.76 19.36
C SER A 27 -3.00 -32.71 20.08
N ASN A 28 -4.07 -32.27 19.40
CA ASN A 28 -5.40 -32.83 19.60
C ASN A 28 -6.31 -32.57 18.39
N ASN A 29 -6.77 -33.66 17.81
CA ASN A 29 -7.78 -33.74 16.77
C ASN A 29 -9.14 -33.24 17.28
N SER A 30 -9.74 -32.28 16.60
CA SER A 30 -11.19 -32.22 16.39
C SER A 30 -11.49 -31.24 15.25
N THR A 31 -11.85 -31.82 14.09
CA THR A 31 -12.34 -31.12 12.90
C THR A 31 -13.74 -30.58 13.16
N GLN A 32 -13.86 -29.33 13.57
CA GLN A 32 -15.08 -28.56 13.40
C GLN A 32 -14.72 -27.36 12.53
N ALA A 33 -15.26 -27.33 11.30
CA ALA A 33 -15.23 -26.18 10.44
C ALA A 33 -16.05 -25.07 11.10
N ALA A 34 -15.40 -24.23 11.90
CA ALA A 34 -15.98 -23.02 12.42
C ALA A 34 -16.14 -22.04 11.26
N ILE A 35 -17.38 -21.70 10.95
CA ILE A 35 -17.71 -20.51 10.14
C ILE A 35 -17.27 -19.32 11.00
N HIS A 36 -16.04 -18.84 10.77
CA HIS A 36 -15.57 -17.62 11.42
C HIS A 36 -16.32 -16.43 10.79
N THR A 37 -17.25 -15.86 11.53
CA THR A 37 -17.66 -14.48 11.35
C THR A 37 -16.39 -13.65 11.46
N ARG A 38 -15.96 -13.06 10.33
CA ARG A 38 -14.71 -12.29 10.24
C ARG A 38 -14.87 -11.02 11.05
N THR A 39 -14.32 -11.00 12.25
CA THR A 39 -14.20 -9.78 13.05
C THR A 39 -12.91 -9.09 12.70
N PHE A 40 -12.98 -7.81 12.35
CA PHE A 40 -11.80 -6.95 12.25
C PHE A 40 -11.12 -6.82 13.61
N GLU A 41 -9.81 -6.76 13.61
CA GLU A 41 -9.01 -6.56 14.80
C GLU A 41 -8.63 -5.10 14.96
N LYS A 42 -8.85 -4.54 16.15
CA LYS A 42 -8.42 -3.17 16.46
C LYS A 42 -6.91 -3.10 16.55
N HIS A 43 -6.36 -1.95 16.17
CA HIS A 43 -4.92 -1.69 16.16
C HIS A 43 -4.09 -2.56 15.20
N ALA A 44 -4.75 -3.32 14.32
CA ALA A 44 -4.09 -3.99 13.22
C ALA A 44 -3.67 -3.01 12.14
N VAL A 45 -2.77 -3.42 11.24
CA VAL A 45 -2.48 -2.67 10.01
C VAL A 45 -3.71 -2.74 9.10
N LEU A 46 -4.18 -1.61 8.60
CA LEU A 46 -5.27 -1.53 7.63
C LEU A 46 -4.69 -1.50 6.21
N LEU A 47 -4.93 -2.56 5.44
CA LEU A 47 -4.50 -2.66 4.04
C LEU A 47 -5.69 -2.44 3.11
N ILE A 48 -5.62 -1.41 2.28
CA ILE A 48 -6.62 -1.11 1.25
C ILE A 48 -6.24 -1.88 -0.02
N ASP A 49 -7.07 -2.86 -0.37
CA ASP A 49 -6.92 -3.70 -1.56
C ASP A 49 -7.51 -3.03 -2.80
N ASN A 50 -6.69 -2.71 -3.76
CA ASN A 50 -7.10 -2.13 -5.04
C ASN A 50 -7.25 -3.18 -6.16
N LEU A 51 -7.54 -4.43 -5.79
CA LEU A 51 -7.70 -5.60 -6.68
C LEU A 51 -6.39 -5.99 -7.38
N ASP A 52 -5.32 -6.05 -6.61
CA ASP A 52 -4.02 -6.50 -7.07
C ASP A 52 -3.68 -7.91 -6.57
N SER A 53 -3.02 -8.71 -7.42
CA SER A 53 -2.60 -10.06 -7.06
C SER A 53 -1.54 -10.09 -5.95
N PHE A 54 -0.82 -9.00 -5.73
CA PHE A 54 0.21 -8.88 -4.70
C PHE A 54 -0.32 -8.41 -3.33
N THR A 55 -1.59 -8.05 -3.20
CA THR A 55 -2.19 -7.62 -1.93
C THR A 55 -1.92 -8.61 -0.79
N TYR A 56 -2.11 -9.91 -1.05
CA TYR A 56 -1.86 -10.93 -0.05
C TYR A 56 -0.38 -11.13 0.28
N ASN A 57 0.53 -10.85 -0.65
CA ASN A 57 1.97 -10.87 -0.37
C ASN A 57 2.35 -9.75 0.61
N ILE A 58 1.76 -8.56 0.46
CA ILE A 58 1.93 -7.46 1.43
C ILE A 58 1.44 -7.92 2.80
N ALA A 59 0.21 -8.45 2.88
CA ALA A 59 -0.36 -8.92 4.13
C ALA A 59 0.50 -10.01 4.80
N HIS A 60 0.99 -10.99 4.04
CA HIS A 60 1.88 -12.04 4.55
C HIS A 60 3.21 -11.47 5.06
N SER A 61 3.78 -10.49 4.35
CA SER A 61 5.02 -9.83 4.78
C SER A 61 4.83 -9.09 6.11
N ILE A 62 3.72 -8.35 6.25
CA ILE A 62 3.37 -7.65 7.49
C ILE A 62 3.12 -8.63 8.64
N CYS A 63 2.39 -9.74 8.38
CA CYS A 63 2.20 -10.80 9.38
C CYS A 63 3.53 -11.46 9.77
N GLY A 64 4.43 -11.67 8.80
CA GLY A 64 5.78 -12.19 9.07
C GLY A 64 6.63 -11.27 9.95
N LEU A 65 6.34 -9.97 9.98
CA LEU A 65 6.93 -8.97 10.87
C LEU A 65 6.22 -8.88 12.23
N GLY A 66 5.21 -9.73 12.49
CA GLY A 66 4.53 -9.84 13.78
C GLY A 66 3.29 -8.96 13.95
N HIS A 67 2.77 -8.35 12.88
CA HIS A 67 1.60 -7.48 12.93
C HIS A 67 0.36 -8.18 12.36
N HIS A 68 -0.81 -7.88 12.91
CA HIS A 68 -2.11 -8.29 12.36
C HIS A 68 -2.52 -7.36 11.21
N VAL A 69 -3.28 -7.88 10.24
CA VAL A 69 -3.69 -7.12 9.05
C VAL A 69 -5.20 -7.25 8.83
N ASN A 70 -5.87 -6.11 8.72
CA ASN A 70 -7.24 -6.02 8.20
C ASN A 70 -7.19 -5.61 6.72
N ILE A 71 -7.80 -6.38 5.84
CA ILE A 71 -7.89 -6.06 4.41
C ILE A 71 -9.29 -5.56 4.08
N VAL A 72 -9.37 -4.37 3.49
CA VAL A 72 -10.61 -3.75 3.02
C VAL A 72 -10.48 -3.44 1.54
N SER A 73 -11.53 -3.74 0.76
CA SER A 73 -11.54 -3.38 -0.66
C SER A 73 -11.58 -1.85 -0.84
N GLY A 74 -10.69 -1.33 -1.67
CA GLY A 74 -10.67 0.08 -2.06
C GLY A 74 -11.65 0.42 -3.18
N ARG A 75 -12.26 -0.59 -3.81
CA ARG A 75 -13.10 -0.45 -4.99
C ARG A 75 -14.48 -1.06 -4.79
N GLY A 76 -15.45 -0.61 -5.61
CA GLY A 76 -16.84 -1.05 -5.53
C GLY A 76 -17.68 -0.18 -4.61
N MET A 77 -18.83 -0.70 -4.17
CA MET A 77 -19.68 0.00 -3.21
C MET A 77 -18.98 -0.03 -1.84
N LEU A 78 -18.66 1.16 -1.34
CA LEU A 78 -18.03 1.31 -0.03
C LEU A 78 -19.11 1.24 1.06
N GLU A 79 -18.91 0.36 2.04
CA GLU A 79 -19.77 0.26 3.22
C GLU A 79 -19.40 1.30 4.29
N SER A 80 -18.17 1.80 4.24
CA SER A 80 -17.62 2.75 5.21
C SER A 80 -16.73 3.77 4.54
N SER A 81 -16.73 5.00 5.07
CA SER A 81 -15.78 6.03 4.68
C SER A 81 -14.39 5.79 5.30
N ALA A 82 -13.36 6.48 4.80
CA ALA A 82 -12.02 6.43 5.37
C ALA A 82 -12.02 6.82 6.86
N GLN A 83 -12.76 7.86 7.24
CA GLN A 83 -12.88 8.30 8.63
C GLN A 83 -13.56 7.26 9.52
N GLN A 84 -14.65 6.64 9.05
CA GLN A 84 -15.32 5.57 9.79
C GLN A 84 -14.40 4.37 10.04
N LEU A 85 -13.60 3.96 9.04
CA LEU A 85 -12.63 2.88 9.21
C LEU A 85 -11.55 3.21 10.24
N ILE A 86 -11.10 4.48 10.31
CA ILE A 86 -10.16 4.94 11.34
C ILE A 86 -10.82 4.86 12.71
N ASP A 87 -12.04 5.39 12.85
CA ASP A 87 -12.75 5.47 14.13
C ASP A 87 -13.09 4.08 14.68
N ASP A 88 -13.55 3.17 13.81
CA ASP A 88 -13.99 1.83 14.20
C ASP A 88 -12.83 0.88 14.49
N LEU A 89 -11.81 0.89 13.62
CA LEU A 89 -10.69 -0.06 13.67
C LEU A 89 -9.51 0.47 14.47
N GLN A 90 -9.35 1.79 14.57
CA GLN A 90 -8.19 2.43 15.20
C GLN A 90 -6.87 1.81 14.73
N PRO A 91 -6.63 1.74 13.40
CA PRO A 91 -5.47 1.02 12.87
C PRO A 91 -4.16 1.61 13.38
N SER A 92 -3.17 0.74 13.60
CA SER A 92 -1.82 1.20 13.95
C SER A 92 -1.14 1.89 12.78
N HIS A 93 -1.34 1.36 11.57
CA HIS A 93 -0.79 1.85 10.31
C HIS A 93 -1.80 1.63 9.19
N ILE A 94 -1.66 2.38 8.11
CA ILE A 94 -2.48 2.25 6.90
C ILE A 94 -1.57 1.98 5.70
N ILE A 95 -1.92 0.99 4.87
CA ILE A 95 -1.24 0.72 3.61
C ILE A 95 -2.25 0.87 2.47
N LEU A 96 -1.98 1.77 1.53
CA LEU A 96 -2.70 1.87 0.27
C LEU A 96 -2.02 0.93 -0.72
N GLY A 97 -2.68 -0.18 -1.03
CA GLY A 97 -2.12 -1.24 -1.86
C GLY A 97 -1.97 -0.87 -3.33
N PRO A 98 -1.23 -1.71 -4.09
CA PRO A 98 -1.16 -1.63 -5.54
C PRO A 98 -2.51 -1.95 -6.19
N GLY A 99 -2.62 -1.69 -7.48
CA GLY A 99 -3.83 -2.00 -8.26
C GLY A 99 -3.72 -1.59 -9.71
N PRO A 100 -4.61 -2.11 -10.58
CA PRO A 100 -4.70 -1.72 -11.99
C PRO A 100 -5.40 -0.36 -12.15
N GLY A 101 -5.23 0.27 -13.31
CA GLY A 101 -5.91 1.51 -13.70
C GLY A 101 -5.37 2.75 -13.02
N TRP A 102 -6.26 3.67 -12.69
CA TRP A 102 -5.93 4.96 -12.10
C TRP A 102 -6.29 4.99 -10.60
N PRO A 103 -5.55 5.76 -9.78
CA PRO A 103 -5.90 5.91 -8.36
C PRO A 103 -7.34 6.42 -8.13
N GLN A 104 -7.84 7.27 -9.02
CA GLN A 104 -9.20 7.81 -8.95
C GLN A 104 -10.30 6.74 -9.15
N ASP A 105 -9.94 5.55 -9.66
CA ASP A 105 -10.87 4.41 -9.75
C ASP A 105 -11.15 3.79 -8.36
N SER A 106 -10.40 4.22 -7.33
CA SER A 106 -10.53 3.80 -5.94
C SER A 106 -10.78 5.01 -5.05
N GLN A 107 -12.07 5.30 -4.79
CA GLN A 107 -12.44 6.45 -3.96
C GLN A 107 -11.82 6.37 -2.57
N LEU A 108 -11.86 5.20 -1.93
CA LEU A 108 -11.31 5.00 -0.59
C LEU A 108 -9.79 5.26 -0.53
N THR A 109 -9.04 4.83 -1.55
CA THR A 109 -7.61 5.11 -1.65
C THR A 109 -7.33 6.61 -1.77
N MET A 110 -8.12 7.33 -2.60
CA MET A 110 -7.99 8.78 -2.74
C MET A 110 -8.38 9.53 -1.47
N ASP A 111 -9.42 9.08 -0.77
CA ASP A 111 -9.86 9.66 0.50
C ASP A 111 -8.77 9.52 1.58
N PHE A 112 -8.20 8.32 1.73
CA PHE A 112 -7.09 8.11 2.66
C PHE A 112 -5.85 8.92 2.28
N ALA A 113 -5.48 8.98 1.00
CA ALA A 113 -4.35 9.78 0.54
C ALA A 113 -4.54 11.26 0.87
N SER A 114 -5.75 11.80 0.65
CA SER A 114 -6.07 13.20 0.95
C SER A 114 -6.07 13.47 2.46
N LEU A 115 -6.70 12.59 3.24
CA LEU A 115 -6.83 12.73 4.68
C LEU A 115 -5.46 12.64 5.38
N SER A 116 -4.58 11.75 4.90
CA SER A 116 -3.26 11.55 5.48
C SER A 116 -2.36 12.79 5.39
N LEU A 117 -2.45 13.54 4.32
CA LEU A 117 -1.68 14.77 4.13
C LEU A 117 -2.06 15.90 5.10
N THR A 118 -3.23 15.79 5.73
CA THR A 118 -3.66 16.72 6.79
C THR A 118 -3.23 16.29 8.20
N GLY A 119 -2.53 15.16 8.34
CA GLY A 119 -2.11 14.60 9.62
C GLY A 119 -3.24 13.96 10.42
N GLN A 120 -4.37 13.62 9.78
CA GLN A 120 -5.55 13.05 10.44
C GLN A 120 -5.59 11.51 10.37
N THR A 121 -4.53 10.87 9.94
CA THR A 121 -4.41 9.41 9.89
C THR A 121 -3.23 8.92 10.72
N PRO A 122 -3.22 7.64 11.14
CA PRO A 122 -1.99 6.96 11.53
C PRO A 122 -0.94 6.99 10.41
N PRO A 123 0.31 6.54 10.66
CA PRO A 123 1.32 6.42 9.62
C PRO A 123 0.76 5.69 8.39
N LEU A 124 1.02 6.25 7.19
CA LEU A 124 0.46 5.76 5.94
C LEU A 124 1.54 5.49 4.90
N LEU A 125 1.50 4.31 4.28
CA LEU A 125 2.36 3.92 3.15
C LEU A 125 1.52 3.67 1.89
N GLY A 126 1.83 4.36 0.81
CA GLY A 126 1.31 4.04 -0.53
C GLY A 126 2.28 3.17 -1.32
N ILE A 127 1.79 2.05 -1.86
CA ILE A 127 2.55 1.13 -2.71
C ILE A 127 1.99 1.20 -4.14
N CYS A 128 2.83 1.47 -5.11
CA CYS A 128 2.51 1.55 -6.54
C CYS A 128 1.32 2.50 -6.81
N LEU A 129 0.10 2.01 -6.96
CA LEU A 129 -1.11 2.83 -7.12
C LEU A 129 -1.33 3.74 -5.89
N GLY A 130 -1.08 3.24 -4.68
CA GLY A 130 -1.17 4.04 -3.45
C GLY A 130 -0.15 5.20 -3.42
N HIS A 131 1.08 4.99 -3.89
CA HIS A 131 2.07 6.06 -4.06
C HIS A 131 1.59 7.13 -5.06
N GLN A 132 1.00 6.70 -6.17
CA GLN A 132 0.44 7.59 -7.18
C GLN A 132 -0.75 8.40 -6.62
N ALA A 133 -1.57 7.78 -5.76
CA ALA A 133 -2.68 8.44 -5.07
C ALA A 133 -2.19 9.58 -4.16
N ILE A 134 -1.12 9.35 -3.40
CA ILE A 134 -0.49 10.39 -2.56
C ILE A 134 0.02 11.53 -3.44
N GLY A 135 0.67 11.23 -4.57
CA GLY A 135 1.12 12.23 -5.52
C GLY A 135 -0.03 13.08 -6.06
N LEU A 136 -1.12 12.45 -6.52
CA LEU A 136 -2.30 13.15 -7.01
C LEU A 136 -2.98 14.01 -5.93
N ALA A 137 -3.14 13.47 -4.71
CA ALA A 137 -3.71 14.21 -3.58
C ALA A 137 -2.85 15.42 -3.19
N SER A 138 -1.54 15.36 -3.46
CA SER A 138 -0.60 16.47 -3.27
C SER A 138 -0.59 17.47 -4.45
N GLY A 139 -1.40 17.26 -5.49
CA GLY A 139 -1.51 18.16 -6.64
C GLY A 139 -0.55 17.88 -7.79
N PHE A 140 0.18 16.75 -7.77
CA PHE A 140 1.05 16.35 -8.88
C PHE A 140 0.28 15.71 -10.02
N LYS A 141 0.90 15.70 -11.19
CA LYS A 141 0.37 15.02 -12.35
C LYS A 141 0.89 13.59 -12.41
N LEU A 142 0.01 12.65 -12.62
CA LEU A 142 0.34 11.28 -12.98
C LEU A 142 0.41 11.20 -14.51
N VAL A 143 1.53 10.72 -15.04
CA VAL A 143 1.78 10.67 -16.47
C VAL A 143 2.20 9.26 -16.91
N PRO A 144 2.01 8.90 -18.21
CA PRO A 144 2.62 7.71 -18.74
C PRO A 144 4.14 7.71 -18.52
N SER A 145 4.69 6.57 -18.12
CA SER A 145 6.13 6.45 -17.90
C SER A 145 6.91 6.75 -19.19
N PRO A 146 7.87 7.67 -19.19
CA PRO A 146 8.65 8.01 -20.37
C PRO A 146 9.49 6.85 -20.92
N ILE A 147 9.75 5.85 -20.08
CA ILE A 147 10.45 4.61 -20.47
C ILE A 147 9.48 3.48 -20.88
N GLY A 148 8.18 3.79 -21.01
CA GLY A 148 7.12 2.81 -21.30
C GLY A 148 6.68 1.99 -20.08
N PRO A 149 5.73 1.04 -20.28
CA PRO A 149 5.28 0.13 -19.24
C PRO A 149 6.40 -0.78 -18.75
N VAL A 150 6.47 -0.99 -17.45
CA VAL A 150 7.43 -1.89 -16.79
C VAL A 150 6.66 -3.04 -16.14
N HIS A 151 7.09 -4.26 -16.42
CA HIS A 151 6.45 -5.49 -15.91
C HIS A 151 7.51 -6.43 -15.29
N GLY A 152 7.63 -6.39 -13.97
CA GLY A 152 8.53 -7.29 -13.24
C GLY A 152 10.03 -6.99 -13.45
N THR A 153 10.39 -5.78 -13.82
CA THR A 153 11.79 -5.40 -14.06
C THR A 153 12.38 -4.77 -12.81
N PRO A 154 13.52 -5.27 -12.31
CA PRO A 154 14.27 -4.61 -11.25
C PRO A 154 14.75 -3.23 -11.68
N VAL A 155 14.66 -2.26 -10.79
CA VAL A 155 15.20 -0.91 -10.97
C VAL A 155 16.11 -0.60 -9.79
N LYS A 156 17.28 -0.02 -10.09
CA LYS A 156 18.15 0.53 -9.05
C LYS A 156 17.53 1.82 -8.51
N CYS A 157 17.34 1.87 -7.19
CA CYS A 157 16.84 3.05 -6.51
C CYS A 157 18.00 3.88 -5.96
N ILE A 158 18.12 5.13 -6.41
CA ILE A 158 19.04 6.11 -5.84
C ILE A 158 18.28 6.81 -4.71
N HIS A 159 18.67 6.62 -3.46
CA HIS A 159 17.94 7.08 -2.30
C HIS A 159 18.82 7.86 -1.30
N ASN A 160 18.17 8.54 -0.36
CA ASN A 160 18.79 9.45 0.61
C ASN A 160 19.24 8.76 1.91
N GLN A 161 19.07 7.44 2.05
CA GLN A 161 19.35 6.64 3.26
C GLN A 161 18.59 7.11 4.52
N LYS A 162 17.37 7.66 4.35
CA LYS A 162 16.53 8.14 5.45
C LYS A 162 15.13 7.54 5.36
N GLY A 163 14.38 7.64 6.44
CA GLY A 163 12.99 7.18 6.50
C GLY A 163 12.86 5.71 6.13
N LEU A 164 12.07 5.40 5.12
CA LEU A 164 11.91 4.02 4.64
C LEU A 164 13.21 3.36 4.17
N PHE A 165 14.21 4.17 3.78
CA PHE A 165 15.51 3.71 3.27
C PHE A 165 16.63 3.73 4.33
N ASN A 166 16.26 3.87 5.62
CA ASN A 166 17.22 3.85 6.71
C ASN A 166 17.91 2.49 6.79
N ASP A 167 19.23 2.51 7.04
CA ASP A 167 20.09 1.32 7.10
C ASP A 167 20.04 0.44 5.84
N MET A 168 19.91 1.08 4.68
CA MET A 168 19.93 0.42 3.38
C MET A 168 21.06 1.01 2.52
N ASP A 169 21.84 0.12 1.90
CA ASP A 169 22.89 0.53 0.96
C ASP A 169 22.36 0.62 -0.47
N GLU A 170 22.72 -0.33 -1.34
CA GLU A 170 22.17 -0.40 -2.69
C GLU A 170 20.81 -1.11 -2.68
N VAL A 171 19.81 -0.44 -3.24
CA VAL A 171 18.44 -0.94 -3.32
C VAL A 171 18.06 -1.21 -4.76
N SER A 172 17.70 -2.46 -5.04
CA SER A 172 17.10 -2.87 -6.30
C SER A 172 15.71 -3.41 -6.03
N MET A 173 14.69 -2.82 -6.66
CA MET A 173 13.28 -3.11 -6.43
C MET A 173 12.53 -3.35 -7.73
N THR A 174 11.56 -4.25 -7.70
CA THR A 174 10.76 -4.59 -8.87
C THR A 174 9.60 -3.63 -9.07
N ARG A 175 9.37 -3.24 -10.33
CA ARG A 175 8.27 -2.37 -10.73
C ARG A 175 7.31 -3.06 -11.69
N TYR A 176 6.01 -2.66 -11.60
CA TYR A 176 4.91 -3.17 -12.44
C TYR A 176 3.97 -2.02 -12.82
N ASN A 177 4.50 -0.90 -13.31
CA ASN A 177 3.69 0.30 -13.56
C ASN A 177 3.87 0.85 -14.97
N SER A 178 2.80 1.44 -15.51
CA SER A 178 2.78 2.20 -16.75
C SER A 178 2.65 3.71 -16.52
N LEU A 179 2.20 4.12 -15.32
CA LEU A 179 2.04 5.52 -14.91
C LEU A 179 3.05 5.84 -13.82
N THR A 180 3.50 7.09 -13.77
CA THR A 180 4.54 7.54 -12.83
C THR A 180 4.40 9.01 -12.46
N LEU A 181 5.03 9.39 -11.34
CA LEU A 181 5.30 10.78 -10.97
C LEU A 181 6.69 11.17 -11.46
N LEU A 182 6.85 12.40 -11.95
CA LEU A 182 8.15 12.91 -12.40
C LEU A 182 8.79 13.78 -11.33
N THR A 183 10.12 13.67 -11.18
CA THR A 183 10.88 14.49 -10.22
C THR A 183 10.80 15.97 -10.52
N ALA A 184 10.71 16.36 -11.79
CA ALA A 184 10.62 17.77 -12.20
C ALA A 184 9.42 18.50 -11.58
N ASP A 185 8.32 17.79 -11.32
CA ASP A 185 7.13 18.36 -10.72
C ASP A 185 7.25 18.51 -9.18
N LEU A 186 8.17 17.78 -8.54
CA LEU A 186 8.31 17.69 -7.08
C LEU A 186 9.44 18.52 -6.47
N LEU A 187 10.41 18.97 -7.26
CA LEU A 187 11.65 19.60 -6.75
C LEU A 187 11.46 20.85 -5.88
N ALA A 188 10.30 21.48 -5.89
CA ALA A 188 10.00 22.67 -5.10
C ALA A 188 8.69 22.54 -4.30
N HIS A 189 8.18 21.33 -4.09
CA HIS A 189 6.93 21.15 -3.37
C HIS A 189 7.13 21.41 -1.86
N PRO A 190 6.26 22.20 -1.21
CA PRO A 190 6.46 22.60 0.18
C PRO A 190 6.27 21.47 1.19
N ILE A 191 5.56 20.40 0.82
CA ILE A 191 5.15 19.32 1.73
C ILE A 191 5.79 17.98 1.35
N ILE A 192 5.90 17.66 0.05
CA ILE A 192 6.41 16.37 -0.42
C ILE A 192 7.89 16.45 -0.72
N VAL A 193 8.62 15.49 -0.19
CA VAL A 193 10.07 15.32 -0.40
C VAL A 193 10.30 14.02 -1.18
N VAL A 194 11.19 14.06 -2.17
CA VAL A 194 11.63 12.88 -2.93
C VAL A 194 12.74 12.18 -2.16
N ASP A 195 12.52 10.92 -1.80
CA ASP A 195 13.49 10.08 -1.08
C ASP A 195 14.30 9.18 -2.00
N ALA A 196 13.66 8.70 -3.07
CA ALA A 196 14.29 7.81 -4.03
C ALA A 196 13.86 8.10 -5.46
N THR A 197 14.82 7.94 -6.39
CA THR A 197 14.64 8.10 -7.83
C THR A 197 15.22 6.90 -8.57
N ASP A 198 14.91 6.80 -9.87
CA ASP A 198 15.67 5.96 -10.78
C ASP A 198 17.10 6.52 -11.01
N ASP A 199 17.92 5.79 -11.71
CA ASP A 199 19.31 6.18 -12.04
C ASP A 199 19.41 7.45 -12.90
N THR A 200 18.39 7.73 -13.72
CA THR A 200 18.30 8.96 -14.52
C THR A 200 17.83 10.17 -13.69
N LYS A 201 17.36 9.95 -12.46
CA LYS A 201 16.76 10.94 -11.57
C LYS A 201 15.51 11.60 -12.14
N SER A 202 14.82 10.94 -13.05
CA SER A 202 13.61 11.45 -13.71
C SER A 202 12.32 10.97 -13.08
N LEU A 203 12.33 9.75 -12.50
CA LEU A 203 11.16 9.11 -11.92
C LEU A 203 11.21 9.15 -10.41
N VAL A 204 10.09 9.45 -9.78
CA VAL A 204 9.95 9.35 -8.32
C VAL A 204 9.67 7.91 -7.94
N LEU A 205 10.61 7.27 -7.25
CA LEU A 205 10.50 5.90 -6.76
C LEU A 205 10.17 5.83 -5.26
N GLY A 206 10.47 6.90 -4.52
CA GLY A 206 10.13 7.05 -3.11
C GLY A 206 9.86 8.51 -2.76
N LEU A 207 8.86 8.73 -1.92
CA LEU A 207 8.52 10.05 -1.39
C LEU A 207 8.03 9.97 0.06
N HIS A 208 8.10 11.10 0.77
CA HIS A 208 7.43 11.27 2.04
C HIS A 208 6.87 12.69 2.19
N SER A 209 5.93 12.85 3.13
CA SER A 209 5.48 14.18 3.59
C SER A 209 6.34 14.65 4.76
N ASN A 210 6.77 15.91 4.74
CA ASN A 210 7.49 16.53 5.85
C ASN A 210 6.57 17.06 6.97
N GLN A 211 5.24 16.93 6.82
CA GLN A 211 4.24 17.42 7.78
C GLN A 211 3.48 16.29 8.49
N ALA A 212 3.49 15.08 7.95
CA ALA A 212 2.78 13.92 8.50
C ALA A 212 3.55 12.64 8.17
N PRO A 213 3.38 11.54 8.92
CA PRO A 213 4.03 10.26 8.64
C PRO A 213 3.40 9.56 7.43
N VAL A 214 3.55 10.17 6.25
CA VAL A 214 3.03 9.68 4.97
C VAL A 214 4.18 9.39 4.04
N PHE A 215 4.19 8.18 3.50
CA PHE A 215 5.25 7.64 2.66
C PHE A 215 4.67 7.02 1.40
N GLY A 216 5.45 7.00 0.33
CA GLY A 216 5.05 6.32 -0.90
C GLY A 216 6.23 5.71 -1.63
N VAL A 217 6.03 4.50 -2.18
CA VAL A 217 7.00 3.81 -3.04
C VAL A 217 6.33 3.34 -4.33
N GLN A 218 6.96 3.62 -5.48
CA GLN A 218 6.42 3.24 -6.79
C GLN A 218 6.66 1.75 -7.11
N PHE A 219 7.61 1.13 -6.47
CA PHE A 219 7.96 -0.27 -6.62
C PHE A 219 7.14 -1.16 -5.68
N HIS A 220 7.28 -2.48 -5.84
CA HIS A 220 6.60 -3.50 -5.05
C HIS A 220 7.57 -4.13 -4.03
N PRO A 221 7.58 -3.67 -2.77
CA PRO A 221 8.47 -4.23 -1.74
C PRO A 221 8.13 -5.69 -1.40
N GLU A 222 6.90 -6.12 -1.62
CA GLU A 222 6.41 -7.47 -1.39
C GLU A 222 6.78 -8.47 -2.49
N SER A 223 7.32 -7.99 -3.61
CA SER A 223 7.70 -8.83 -4.74
C SER A 223 8.95 -9.65 -4.44
N VAL A 224 8.98 -10.90 -4.90
CA VAL A 224 10.17 -11.76 -4.83
C VAL A 224 11.40 -11.12 -5.50
N GLY A 225 11.18 -10.30 -6.53
CA GLY A 225 12.24 -9.54 -7.20
C GLY A 225 12.71 -8.28 -6.45
N SER A 226 12.23 -8.05 -5.23
CA SER A 226 12.60 -6.93 -4.36
C SER A 226 13.31 -7.42 -3.10
N PRO A 227 14.60 -7.82 -3.17
CA PRO A 227 15.27 -8.52 -2.07
C PRO A 227 15.35 -7.71 -0.77
N SER A 228 15.37 -6.38 -0.85
CA SER A 228 15.38 -5.48 0.31
C SER A 228 13.98 -4.97 0.69
N GLY A 229 12.93 -5.51 0.06
CA GLY A 229 11.56 -5.01 0.23
C GLY A 229 11.03 -5.18 1.65
N LEU A 230 11.37 -6.29 2.32
CA LEU A 230 10.96 -6.53 3.71
C LEU A 230 11.54 -5.47 4.66
N LYS A 231 12.75 -4.95 4.40
CA LYS A 231 13.34 -3.86 5.18
C LYS A 231 12.57 -2.55 5.03
N ILE A 232 12.06 -2.24 3.82
CA ILE A 232 11.18 -1.07 3.59
C ILE A 232 9.91 -1.19 4.45
N LEU A 233 9.25 -2.37 4.44
CA LEU A 233 8.05 -2.60 5.24
C LEU A 233 8.36 -2.54 6.74
N SER A 234 9.46 -3.14 7.18
CA SER A 234 9.91 -3.08 8.58
C SER A 234 10.18 -1.63 9.02
N ASN A 235 10.91 -0.84 8.21
CA ASN A 235 11.18 0.56 8.53
C ASN A 235 9.89 1.40 8.61
N PHE A 236 8.89 1.07 7.79
CA PHE A 236 7.58 1.74 7.87
C PHE A 236 6.84 1.43 9.17
N LEU A 237 6.89 0.19 9.64
CA LEU A 237 6.18 -0.24 10.86
C LEU A 237 6.82 0.27 12.16
N GLU A 238 7.96 0.95 12.10
CA GLU A 238 8.62 1.60 13.23
C GLU A 238 8.10 3.03 13.51
N TYR A 239 7.24 3.59 12.63
CA TYR A 239 6.63 4.91 12.79
C TYR A 239 5.38 4.83 13.68
#